data_34e479374ed010cbeab438b7b42950df
#
_entry.id   34e479374ed010cbeab438b7b42950df
#
_cell.length_a   1.000
_cell.length_b   1.000
_cell.length_c   1.000
_cell.angle_alpha   90.00
_cell.angle_beta   90.00
_cell.angle_gamma   90.00
#
_symmetry.space_group_name_H-M   'P 1'
#
loop_
_entity.id
_entity.type
_entity.pdbx_description
1 polymer ?
#
loop_
_entity_poly.entity_id
_entity_poly.type
_entity_poly.pdbx_seq_one_letter_code
_entity_poly.pdbx_strand_id
1 'polypeptide(L)'
;YKRQIFTTGIDMKEKLEESLKKAIKNASRSPAPPKLAAAMDYAIFPGGARVRPQLSLAVSNACGLDNFDLSMASAVSVEMMHCASLVHDDLPAFDNAEVRRGKPTVHKAFDEPLAVLCGDSLIILAIQVLTAKGLSAPERLGKLINVLTTSTGMPYGICSGQGWESEKTIDLSSYHKLKTASLFVAATKMGAISAGEDPEPWAELGQRIGEAFQVADDLKDFSDSQKSGKSNNRDKENERPNAVLKLGEQGAIKRLQDI
;
A
#
# COMPACT_ATOMS: atom_id res chain seq x y z
N TYR A 1 -12.10 -10.98 31.48
CA TYR A 1 -11.65 -10.57 30.12
C TYR A 1 -10.64 -9.44 30.31
N LYS A 2 -9.32 -9.72 30.23
CA LYS A 2 -8.27 -8.71 30.23
C LYS A 2 -8.25 -8.04 28.85
N ARG A 3 -8.82 -6.83 28.73
CA ARG A 3 -8.47 -5.92 27.64
C ARG A 3 -6.94 -5.70 27.72
N GLN A 4 -6.19 -6.32 26.83
CA GLN A 4 -4.81 -5.89 26.60
C GLN A 4 -4.89 -4.51 25.94
N ILE A 5 -4.85 -3.47 26.74
CA ILE A 5 -4.69 -2.10 26.27
C ILE A 5 -3.26 -2.03 25.72
N PHE A 6 -3.13 -2.04 24.39
CA PHE A 6 -1.85 -1.74 23.73
C PHE A 6 -1.52 -0.28 24.00
N THR A 7 -0.57 -0.06 24.89
CA THR A 7 -0.35 1.23 25.55
C THR A 7 0.44 2.22 24.72
N THR A 8 1.03 1.87 23.57
CA THR A 8 1.72 2.85 22.71
C THR A 8 1.71 2.43 21.23
N GLY A 9 1.62 3.42 20.32
CA GLY A 9 1.77 3.19 18.87
C GLY A 9 3.14 2.62 18.48
N ILE A 10 4.14 2.73 19.33
CA ILE A 10 5.49 2.17 19.15
C ILE A 10 5.43 0.64 19.19
N ASP A 11 4.76 0.05 20.19
CA ASP A 11 4.61 -1.42 20.33
C ASP A 11 3.90 -2.05 19.10
N MET A 12 2.89 -1.39 18.54
CA MET A 12 2.19 -1.88 17.35
C MET A 12 3.05 -1.86 16.09
N LYS A 13 3.89 -0.84 15.93
CA LYS A 13 4.81 -0.73 14.80
C LYS A 13 5.90 -1.81 14.86
N GLU A 14 6.48 -2.06 16.03
CA GLU A 14 7.47 -3.12 16.23
C GLU A 14 6.88 -4.50 15.92
N LYS A 15 5.69 -4.82 16.42
CA LYS A 15 4.97 -6.06 16.12
C LYS A 15 4.64 -6.22 14.65
N LEU A 16 4.31 -5.13 13.96
CA LEU A 16 4.10 -5.14 12.51
C LEU A 16 5.39 -5.52 11.77
N GLU A 17 6.52 -4.88 12.09
CA GLU A 17 7.80 -5.19 11.46
C GLU A 17 8.24 -6.63 11.74
N GLU A 18 8.04 -7.14 12.96
CA GLU A 18 8.29 -8.54 13.31
C GLU A 18 7.40 -9.49 12.51
N SER A 19 6.12 -9.14 12.33
CA SER A 19 5.17 -9.97 11.57
C SER A 19 5.52 -9.99 10.07
N LEU A 20 5.93 -8.86 9.50
CA LEU A 20 6.46 -8.79 8.14
C LEU A 20 7.71 -9.66 7.98
N LYS A 21 8.70 -9.51 8.90
CA LYS A 21 9.92 -10.34 8.89
C LYS A 21 9.60 -11.83 8.99
N LYS A 22 8.68 -12.21 9.86
CA LYS A 22 8.26 -13.60 10.03
C LYS A 22 7.60 -14.15 8.76
N ALA A 23 6.75 -13.39 8.08
CA ALA A 23 6.09 -13.81 6.86
C ALA A 23 7.11 -14.00 5.73
N ILE A 24 8.01 -13.05 5.50
CA ILE A 24 9.09 -13.18 4.49
C ILE A 24 10.01 -14.36 4.81
N LYS A 25 10.46 -14.50 6.06
CA LYS A 25 11.29 -15.63 6.49
C LYS A 25 10.60 -16.98 6.25
N ASN A 26 9.30 -17.09 6.46
CA ASN A 26 8.56 -18.32 6.20
C ASN A 26 8.48 -18.64 4.71
N ALA A 27 8.23 -17.63 3.86
CA ALA A 27 8.21 -17.77 2.41
C ALA A 27 9.58 -18.10 1.82
N SER A 28 10.66 -17.71 2.51
CA SER A 28 12.05 -17.92 2.08
C SER A 28 12.67 -19.27 2.51
N ARG A 29 11.87 -20.16 3.11
CA ARG A 29 12.35 -21.50 3.51
C ARG A 29 12.60 -22.38 2.29
N SER A 30 13.56 -23.33 2.42
CA SER A 30 13.76 -24.37 1.40
C SER A 30 12.42 -25.04 1.04
N PRO A 31 12.11 -25.24 -0.25
CA PRO A 31 12.97 -25.12 -1.44
C PRO A 31 12.95 -23.74 -2.17
N ALA A 32 12.68 -22.62 -1.48
CA ALA A 32 12.61 -21.29 -2.12
C ALA A 32 13.95 -20.92 -2.80
N PRO A 33 13.90 -20.31 -4.02
CA PRO A 33 15.10 -19.82 -4.70
C PRO A 33 15.75 -18.67 -3.92
N PRO A 34 17.07 -18.75 -3.56
CA PRO A 34 17.69 -17.76 -2.69
C PRO A 34 17.67 -16.31 -3.22
N LYS A 35 17.85 -16.12 -4.52
CA LYS A 35 17.81 -14.78 -5.13
C LYS A 35 16.42 -14.14 -5.07
N LEU A 36 15.36 -14.91 -5.33
CA LEU A 36 13.99 -14.42 -5.22
C LEU A 36 13.63 -14.10 -3.76
N ALA A 37 14.03 -14.95 -2.81
CA ALA A 37 13.87 -14.70 -1.38
C ALA A 37 14.57 -13.39 -0.95
N ALA A 38 15.80 -13.16 -1.44
CA ALA A 38 16.54 -11.92 -1.19
C ALA A 38 15.84 -10.69 -1.82
N ALA A 39 15.29 -10.83 -3.03
CA ALA A 39 14.56 -9.75 -3.69
C ALA A 39 13.27 -9.37 -2.92
N MET A 40 12.54 -10.36 -2.39
CA MET A 40 11.34 -10.12 -1.56
C MET A 40 11.69 -9.42 -0.24
N ASP A 41 12.76 -9.83 0.43
CA ASP A 41 13.25 -9.15 1.65
C ASP A 41 13.66 -7.71 1.32
N TYR A 42 14.40 -7.51 0.25
CA TYR A 42 14.85 -6.19 -0.22
C TYR A 42 13.68 -5.25 -0.57
N ALA A 43 12.60 -5.76 -1.16
CA ALA A 43 11.40 -5.00 -1.51
C ALA A 43 10.65 -4.47 -0.27
N ILE A 44 10.67 -5.25 0.83
CA ILE A 44 9.97 -4.91 2.07
C ILE A 44 10.86 -4.09 3.01
N PHE A 45 12.18 -4.37 3.08
CA PHE A 45 13.10 -3.78 4.06
C PHE A 45 14.30 -3.02 3.43
N PRO A 46 14.71 -1.89 4.02
CA PRO A 46 14.00 -1.11 5.03
C PRO A 46 12.71 -0.54 4.45
N GLY A 47 11.63 -0.62 5.23
CA GLY A 47 10.33 -0.13 4.79
C GLY A 47 10.24 1.39 4.74
N GLY A 48 9.11 1.87 4.24
CA GLY A 48 8.70 3.27 4.32
C GLY A 48 8.00 3.59 5.64
N ALA A 49 7.13 4.60 5.61
CA ALA A 49 6.39 5.07 6.78
C ALA A 49 5.34 4.06 7.32
N ARG A 50 5.06 2.97 6.60
CA ARG A 50 4.04 1.97 6.99
C ARG A 50 2.67 2.58 7.29
N VAL A 51 2.25 3.59 6.53
CA VAL A 51 1.00 4.33 6.81
C VAL A 51 -0.22 3.42 6.71
N ARG A 52 -0.35 2.65 5.61
CA ARG A 52 -1.51 1.79 5.36
C ARG A 52 -1.71 0.70 6.42
N PRO A 53 -0.69 -0.10 6.78
CA PRO A 53 -0.84 -1.10 7.81
C PRO A 53 -1.09 -0.51 9.21
N GLN A 54 -0.48 0.63 9.55
CA GLN A 54 -0.76 1.33 10.80
C GLN A 54 -2.21 1.84 10.85
N LEU A 55 -2.74 2.34 9.72
CA LEU A 55 -4.14 2.76 9.60
C LEU A 55 -5.08 1.57 9.82
N SER A 56 -4.81 0.42 9.21
CA SER A 56 -5.59 -0.80 9.42
C SER A 56 -5.64 -1.21 10.89
N LEU A 57 -4.49 -1.20 11.56
CA LEU A 57 -4.40 -1.52 13.00
C LEU A 57 -5.09 -0.47 13.86
N ALA A 58 -5.01 0.81 13.53
CA ALA A 58 -5.67 1.89 14.25
C ALA A 58 -7.21 1.74 14.18
N VAL A 59 -7.75 1.45 12.99
CA VAL A 59 -9.18 1.19 12.81
C VAL A 59 -9.60 -0.07 13.58
N SER A 60 -8.84 -1.17 13.47
CA SER A 60 -9.15 -2.38 14.23
C SER A 60 -9.16 -2.13 15.74
N ASN A 61 -8.22 -1.33 16.24
CA ASN A 61 -8.18 -0.96 17.65
C ASN A 61 -9.38 -0.09 18.06
N ALA A 62 -9.78 0.87 17.21
CA ALA A 62 -10.96 1.69 17.44
C ALA A 62 -12.25 0.85 17.46
N CYS A 63 -12.30 -0.23 16.67
CA CYS A 63 -13.39 -1.22 16.64
C CYS A 63 -13.32 -2.28 17.76
N GLY A 64 -12.39 -2.15 18.71
CA GLY A 64 -12.33 -3.04 19.90
C GLY A 64 -11.31 -4.17 19.84
N LEU A 65 -10.63 -4.40 18.70
CA LEU A 65 -9.50 -5.34 18.51
C LEU A 65 -9.75 -6.72 19.16
N ASP A 66 -10.83 -7.40 18.78
CA ASP A 66 -11.21 -8.69 19.35
C ASP A 66 -10.31 -9.85 18.86
N ASN A 67 -9.69 -9.71 17.68
CA ASN A 67 -8.80 -10.71 17.08
C ASN A 67 -7.49 -10.07 16.61
N PHE A 68 -6.52 -9.99 17.51
CA PHE A 68 -5.22 -9.38 17.23
C PHE A 68 -4.48 -10.04 16.06
N ASP A 69 -4.49 -11.37 15.99
CA ASP A 69 -3.78 -12.13 14.96
C ASP A 69 -4.35 -11.84 13.55
N LEU A 70 -5.67 -11.76 13.44
CA LEU A 70 -6.33 -11.45 12.17
C LEU A 70 -6.13 -9.99 11.78
N SER A 71 -6.16 -9.06 12.75
CA SER A 71 -5.89 -7.64 12.51
C SER A 71 -4.46 -7.41 12.04
N MET A 72 -3.49 -8.10 12.65
CA MET A 72 -2.10 -8.05 12.22
C MET A 72 -1.92 -8.67 10.83
N ALA A 73 -2.58 -9.79 10.53
CA ALA A 73 -2.54 -10.39 9.19
C ALA A 73 -3.13 -9.45 8.12
N SER A 74 -4.21 -8.75 8.43
CA SER A 74 -4.80 -7.74 7.56
C SER A 74 -3.82 -6.61 7.25
N ALA A 75 -3.17 -6.08 8.28
CA ALA A 75 -2.17 -5.02 8.13
C ALA A 75 -0.95 -5.46 7.31
N VAL A 76 -0.42 -6.65 7.58
CA VAL A 76 0.70 -7.26 6.84
C VAL A 76 0.33 -7.45 5.37
N SER A 77 -0.88 -7.94 5.09
CA SER A 77 -1.34 -8.19 3.72
C SER A 77 -1.49 -6.92 2.90
N VAL A 78 -2.04 -5.86 3.47
CA VAL A 78 -2.14 -4.55 2.81
C VAL A 78 -0.74 -4.00 2.49
N GLU A 79 0.21 -4.13 3.40
CA GLU A 79 1.58 -3.65 3.16
C GLU A 79 2.30 -4.47 2.09
N MET A 80 2.15 -5.80 2.09
CA MET A 80 2.73 -6.64 1.04
C MET A 80 2.16 -6.31 -0.33
N MET A 81 0.85 -6.08 -0.43
CA MET A 81 0.21 -5.66 -1.66
C MET A 81 0.73 -4.30 -2.14
N HIS A 82 0.91 -3.35 -1.21
CA HIS A 82 1.54 -2.06 -1.52
C HIS A 82 2.98 -2.21 -1.99
N CYS A 83 3.80 -3.03 -1.33
CA CYS A 83 5.18 -3.24 -1.76
C CYS A 83 5.25 -3.92 -3.13
N ALA A 84 4.38 -4.90 -3.40
CA ALA A 84 4.26 -5.53 -4.72
C ALA A 84 3.96 -4.50 -5.81
N SER A 85 2.98 -3.61 -5.58
CA SER A 85 2.64 -2.56 -6.54
C SER A 85 3.80 -1.62 -6.82
N LEU A 86 4.61 -1.27 -5.81
CA LEU A 86 5.79 -0.43 -5.99
C LEU A 86 6.89 -1.13 -6.80
N VAL A 87 7.10 -2.44 -6.58
CA VAL A 87 8.09 -3.22 -7.35
C VAL A 87 7.70 -3.27 -8.82
N HIS A 88 6.42 -3.48 -9.13
CA HIS A 88 5.94 -3.49 -10.51
C HIS A 88 5.96 -2.09 -11.14
N ASP A 89 5.55 -1.06 -10.41
CA ASP A 89 5.54 0.33 -10.86
C ASP A 89 6.95 0.82 -11.26
N ASP A 90 7.98 0.35 -10.55
CA ASP A 90 9.37 0.69 -10.82
C ASP A 90 9.96 0.04 -12.09
N LEU A 91 9.32 -0.99 -12.66
CA LEU A 91 9.83 -1.72 -13.84
C LEU A 91 9.98 -0.81 -15.07
N PRO A 92 10.89 -1.16 -16.02
CA PRO A 92 11.05 -0.44 -17.28
C PRO A 92 9.78 -0.33 -18.11
N ALA A 93 8.83 -1.27 -17.96
CA ALA A 93 7.53 -1.25 -18.62
C ALA A 93 6.59 -0.14 -18.09
N PHE A 94 6.88 0.46 -16.93
CA PHE A 94 6.13 1.52 -16.29
C PHE A 94 7.02 2.75 -16.06
N ASP A 95 7.47 3.00 -14.83
CA ASP A 95 8.21 4.21 -14.48
C ASP A 95 9.70 4.16 -14.82
N ASN A 96 10.25 2.97 -15.09
CA ASN A 96 11.69 2.74 -15.25
C ASN A 96 12.51 3.46 -14.15
N ALA A 97 12.05 3.35 -12.91
CA ALA A 97 12.64 4.08 -11.81
C ALA A 97 13.98 3.45 -11.40
N GLU A 98 15.03 4.28 -11.26
CA GLU A 98 16.35 3.79 -10.84
C GLU A 98 16.47 3.65 -9.32
N VAL A 99 15.78 4.53 -8.58
CA VAL A 99 15.89 4.64 -7.12
C VAL A 99 14.51 4.76 -6.49
N ARG A 100 14.30 4.01 -5.40
CA ARG A 100 13.15 4.13 -4.51
C ARG A 100 13.59 4.15 -3.06
N ARG A 101 13.12 5.16 -2.30
CA ARG A 101 13.48 5.33 -0.87
C ARG A 101 14.99 5.35 -0.62
N GLY A 102 15.75 5.99 -1.53
CA GLY A 102 17.21 6.14 -1.42
C GLY A 102 18.03 4.90 -1.78
N LYS A 103 17.40 3.83 -2.29
CA LYS A 103 18.06 2.60 -2.75
C LYS A 103 17.75 2.34 -4.22
N PRO A 104 18.60 1.60 -4.95
CA PRO A 104 18.24 1.07 -6.26
C PRO A 104 16.91 0.30 -6.20
N THR A 105 16.09 0.42 -7.25
CA THR A 105 14.86 -0.36 -7.36
C THR A 105 15.15 -1.86 -7.51
N VAL A 106 14.17 -2.74 -7.28
CA VAL A 106 14.41 -4.19 -7.28
C VAL A 106 14.99 -4.66 -8.62
N HIS A 107 14.48 -4.16 -9.76
CA HIS A 107 14.99 -4.53 -11.07
C HIS A 107 16.43 -4.03 -11.34
N LYS A 108 16.85 -2.96 -10.68
CA LYS A 108 18.25 -2.46 -10.76
C LYS A 108 19.20 -3.21 -9.82
N ALA A 109 18.71 -3.61 -8.64
CA ALA A 109 19.50 -4.32 -7.63
C ALA A 109 19.68 -5.82 -7.94
N PHE A 110 18.71 -6.41 -8.63
CA PHE A 110 18.71 -7.81 -9.03
C PHE A 110 18.66 -7.95 -10.56
N ASP A 111 17.47 -8.09 -11.13
CA ASP A 111 17.15 -8.04 -12.56
C ASP A 111 15.63 -7.89 -12.76
N GLU A 112 15.19 -7.66 -14.00
CA GLU A 112 13.75 -7.52 -14.34
C GLU A 112 12.95 -8.80 -14.06
N PRO A 113 13.40 -10.01 -14.48
CA PRO A 113 12.68 -11.24 -14.17
C PRO A 113 12.46 -11.45 -12.68
N LEU A 114 13.47 -11.19 -11.84
CA LEU A 114 13.32 -11.31 -10.39
C LEU A 114 12.41 -10.22 -9.80
N ALA A 115 12.38 -9.02 -10.37
CA ALA A 115 11.46 -7.97 -9.93
C ALA A 115 9.99 -8.35 -10.24
N VAL A 116 9.70 -8.87 -11.44
CA VAL A 116 8.36 -9.37 -11.78
C VAL A 116 7.94 -10.47 -10.80
N LEU A 117 8.77 -11.51 -10.65
CA LEU A 117 8.47 -12.62 -9.74
C LEU A 117 8.39 -12.20 -8.27
N CYS A 118 9.14 -11.16 -7.86
CA CYS A 118 9.07 -10.60 -6.52
C CYS A 118 7.69 -9.98 -6.26
N GLY A 119 7.20 -9.14 -7.17
CA GLY A 119 5.87 -8.55 -7.06
C GLY A 119 4.77 -9.61 -7.04
N ASP A 120 4.81 -10.57 -7.97
CA ASP A 120 3.85 -11.69 -8.02
C ASP A 120 3.86 -12.50 -6.72
N SER A 121 5.06 -12.82 -6.21
CA SER A 121 5.20 -13.59 -4.96
C SER A 121 4.65 -12.83 -3.75
N LEU A 122 4.85 -11.51 -3.68
CA LEU A 122 4.30 -10.67 -2.60
C LEU A 122 2.77 -10.59 -2.66
N ILE A 123 2.15 -10.53 -3.85
CA ILE A 123 0.70 -10.58 -4.03
C ILE A 123 0.14 -11.88 -3.47
N ILE A 124 0.72 -13.01 -3.85
CA ILE A 124 0.28 -14.32 -3.37
C ILE A 124 0.52 -14.47 -1.86
N LEU A 125 1.68 -14.02 -1.36
CA LEU A 125 2.00 -14.08 0.07
C LEU A 125 1.02 -13.24 0.91
N ALA A 126 0.55 -12.08 0.41
CA ALA A 126 -0.46 -11.28 1.08
C ALA A 126 -1.75 -12.08 1.32
N ILE A 127 -2.21 -12.85 0.33
CA ILE A 127 -3.38 -13.73 0.47
C ILE A 127 -3.08 -14.91 1.41
N GLN A 128 -1.90 -15.52 1.32
CA GLN A 128 -1.50 -16.63 2.19
C GLN A 128 -1.48 -16.23 3.67
N VAL A 129 -0.99 -15.02 4.00
CA VAL A 129 -0.96 -14.51 5.37
C VAL A 129 -2.36 -14.35 5.92
N LEU A 130 -3.31 -13.79 5.14
CA LEU A 130 -4.71 -13.69 5.54
C LEU A 130 -5.33 -15.07 5.77
N THR A 131 -5.13 -15.98 4.82
CA THR A 131 -5.68 -17.34 4.89
C THR A 131 -5.18 -18.08 6.12
N ALA A 132 -3.87 -18.01 6.40
CA ALA A 132 -3.26 -18.71 7.53
C ALA A 132 -3.82 -18.27 8.89
N LYS A 133 -4.26 -17.02 9.03
CA LYS A 133 -4.82 -16.47 10.27
C LYS A 133 -6.34 -16.40 10.28
N GLY A 134 -6.96 -16.35 9.10
CA GLY A 134 -8.40 -16.20 8.96
C GLY A 134 -9.21 -17.48 9.05
N LEU A 135 -8.59 -18.68 9.02
CA LEU A 135 -9.29 -19.96 9.09
C LEU A 135 -10.12 -20.12 10.40
N SER A 136 -9.71 -19.47 11.47
CA SER A 136 -10.46 -19.45 12.73
C SER A 136 -11.68 -18.51 12.71
N ALA A 137 -11.81 -17.66 11.68
CA ALA A 137 -12.90 -16.71 11.48
C ALA A 137 -13.31 -16.67 9.98
N PRO A 138 -13.85 -17.76 9.43
CA PRO A 138 -14.03 -17.94 7.98
C PRO A 138 -14.93 -16.88 7.33
N GLU A 139 -15.95 -16.38 8.04
CA GLU A 139 -16.80 -15.31 7.53
C GLU A 139 -16.06 -13.98 7.37
N ARG A 140 -15.16 -13.65 8.30
CA ARG A 140 -14.29 -12.48 8.20
C ARG A 140 -13.24 -12.67 7.11
N LEU A 141 -12.67 -13.86 6.99
CA LEU A 141 -11.67 -14.17 5.98
C LEU A 141 -12.20 -13.93 4.57
N GLY A 142 -13.41 -14.41 4.25
CA GLY A 142 -14.03 -14.18 2.95
C GLY A 142 -14.17 -12.69 2.61
N LYS A 143 -14.62 -11.89 3.58
CA LYS A 143 -14.74 -10.42 3.44
C LYS A 143 -13.38 -9.75 3.27
N LEU A 144 -12.36 -10.15 4.04
CA LEU A 144 -11.00 -9.60 3.96
C LEU A 144 -10.36 -9.87 2.59
N ILE A 145 -10.46 -11.09 2.09
CA ILE A 145 -9.96 -11.45 0.75
C ILE A 145 -10.70 -10.63 -0.33
N ASN A 146 -12.03 -10.52 -0.23
CA ASN A 146 -12.82 -9.74 -1.18
C ASN A 146 -12.39 -8.27 -1.19
N VAL A 147 -12.23 -7.62 -0.04
CA VAL A 147 -11.79 -6.22 0.04
C VAL A 147 -10.38 -6.06 -0.54
N LEU A 148 -9.43 -6.92 -0.15
CA LEU A 148 -8.05 -6.84 -0.64
C LEU A 148 -7.99 -7.01 -2.16
N THR A 149 -8.65 -8.01 -2.72
CA THR A 149 -8.61 -8.32 -4.15
C THR A 149 -9.37 -7.29 -4.98
N THR A 150 -10.52 -6.78 -4.51
CA THR A 150 -11.28 -5.72 -5.17
C THR A 150 -10.48 -4.42 -5.21
N SER A 151 -9.78 -4.08 -4.12
CA SER A 151 -8.97 -2.86 -4.04
C SER A 151 -7.63 -2.98 -4.77
N THR A 152 -7.24 -4.17 -5.20
CA THR A 152 -6.03 -4.41 -5.99
C THR A 152 -6.33 -4.60 -7.47
N GLY A 153 -7.30 -5.45 -7.80
CA GLY A 153 -7.64 -5.84 -9.17
C GLY A 153 -8.50 -4.84 -9.92
N MET A 154 -9.12 -5.31 -10.99
CA MET A 154 -10.11 -4.55 -11.77
C MET A 154 -11.52 -4.84 -11.26
N PRO A 155 -12.48 -3.91 -11.43
CA PRO A 155 -12.33 -2.56 -12.01
C PRO A 155 -12.00 -1.46 -10.98
N TYR A 156 -11.91 -1.76 -9.68
CA TYR A 156 -11.91 -0.76 -8.59
C TYR A 156 -10.57 -0.60 -7.88
N GLY A 157 -9.56 -1.38 -8.23
CA GLY A 157 -8.30 -1.43 -7.54
C GLY A 157 -7.14 -0.71 -8.25
N ILE A 158 -5.97 -0.82 -7.63
CA ILE A 158 -4.73 -0.18 -8.10
C ILE A 158 -4.31 -0.62 -9.52
N CYS A 159 -4.62 -1.87 -9.93
CA CYS A 159 -4.36 -2.32 -11.30
C CYS A 159 -5.15 -1.49 -12.32
N SER A 160 -6.43 -1.16 -12.04
CA SER A 160 -7.20 -0.24 -12.90
C SER A 160 -6.60 1.16 -12.91
N GLY A 161 -6.17 1.66 -11.72
CA GLY A 161 -5.49 2.94 -11.64
C GLY A 161 -4.23 2.98 -12.52
N GLN A 162 -3.42 1.93 -12.46
CA GLN A 162 -2.23 1.80 -13.31
C GLN A 162 -2.58 1.65 -14.79
N GLY A 163 -3.62 0.88 -15.12
CA GLY A 163 -4.08 0.67 -16.50
C GLY A 163 -4.55 1.96 -17.19
N TRP A 164 -5.10 2.91 -16.45
CA TRP A 164 -5.49 4.21 -16.99
C TRP A 164 -4.34 5.00 -17.61
N GLU A 165 -3.10 4.77 -17.19
CA GLU A 165 -1.92 5.40 -17.78
C GLU A 165 -1.65 4.98 -19.23
N SER A 166 -2.23 3.87 -19.67
CA SER A 166 -2.14 3.37 -21.05
C SER A 166 -3.30 3.84 -21.95
N GLU A 167 -4.27 4.55 -21.40
CA GLU A 167 -5.44 5.03 -22.15
C GLU A 167 -5.18 6.41 -22.76
N LYS A 168 -5.77 6.67 -23.95
CA LYS A 168 -5.63 7.95 -24.66
C LYS A 168 -6.27 9.13 -23.92
N THR A 169 -7.28 8.84 -23.11
CA THR A 169 -8.02 9.85 -22.32
C THR A 169 -8.16 9.34 -20.91
N ILE A 170 -7.57 10.05 -19.96
CA ILE A 170 -7.59 9.67 -18.56
C ILE A 170 -8.69 10.44 -17.86
N ASP A 171 -9.66 9.73 -17.23
CA ASP A 171 -10.51 10.34 -16.22
C ASP A 171 -9.73 10.51 -14.93
N LEU A 172 -9.27 11.75 -14.71
CA LEU A 172 -8.40 12.12 -13.61
C LEU A 172 -8.97 11.78 -12.23
N SER A 173 -10.29 11.92 -12.07
CA SER A 173 -10.94 11.65 -10.80
C SER A 173 -10.91 10.15 -10.48
N SER A 174 -11.23 9.32 -11.47
CA SER A 174 -11.17 7.85 -11.35
C SER A 174 -9.73 7.36 -11.16
N TYR A 175 -8.78 7.91 -11.90
CA TYR A 175 -7.37 7.56 -11.79
C TYR A 175 -6.82 7.73 -10.37
N HIS A 176 -7.00 8.92 -9.76
CA HIS A 176 -6.50 9.18 -8.40
C HIS A 176 -7.17 8.29 -7.35
N LYS A 177 -8.49 8.10 -7.47
CA LYS A 177 -9.23 7.19 -6.57
C LYS A 177 -8.69 5.78 -6.65
N LEU A 178 -8.45 5.28 -7.88
CA LEU A 178 -8.05 3.90 -8.11
C LEU A 178 -6.58 3.66 -7.80
N LYS A 179 -5.67 4.53 -8.27
CA LYS A 179 -4.22 4.31 -8.08
C LYS A 179 -3.78 4.48 -6.62
N THR A 180 -4.31 5.45 -5.90
CA THR A 180 -3.82 5.79 -4.56
C THR A 180 -4.82 5.47 -3.45
N ALA A 181 -6.09 5.91 -3.56
CA ALA A 181 -7.03 5.79 -2.45
C ALA A 181 -7.52 4.35 -2.23
N SER A 182 -7.54 3.48 -3.24
CA SER A 182 -8.05 2.10 -3.12
C SER A 182 -7.41 1.30 -1.99
N LEU A 183 -6.08 1.35 -1.83
CA LEU A 183 -5.41 0.63 -0.74
C LEU A 183 -5.55 1.32 0.63
N PHE A 184 -5.85 2.61 0.69
CA PHE A 184 -6.24 3.26 1.95
C PHE A 184 -7.64 2.83 2.37
N VAL A 185 -8.59 2.74 1.43
CA VAL A 185 -9.93 2.18 1.66
C VAL A 185 -9.82 0.72 2.08
N ALA A 186 -8.97 -0.09 1.43
CA ALA A 186 -8.71 -1.45 1.86
C ALA A 186 -8.21 -1.50 3.30
N ALA A 187 -7.24 -0.66 3.67
CA ALA A 187 -6.66 -0.63 5.01
C ALA A 187 -7.72 -0.36 6.10
N THR A 188 -8.57 0.65 5.89
CA THR A 188 -9.63 0.99 6.86
C THR A 188 -10.70 -0.09 6.94
N LYS A 189 -11.22 -0.58 5.78
CA LYS A 189 -12.24 -1.63 5.74
C LYS A 189 -11.73 -2.95 6.33
N MET A 190 -10.51 -3.36 6.00
CA MET A 190 -9.92 -4.58 6.54
C MET A 190 -9.65 -4.48 8.04
N GLY A 191 -9.30 -3.30 8.54
CA GLY A 191 -9.21 -3.04 9.97
C GLY A 191 -10.53 -3.31 10.70
N ALA A 192 -11.64 -2.77 10.20
CA ALA A 192 -12.98 -2.98 10.77
C ALA A 192 -13.41 -4.45 10.68
N ILE A 193 -13.30 -5.09 9.50
CA ILE A 193 -13.65 -6.50 9.31
C ILE A 193 -12.86 -7.41 10.26
N SER A 194 -11.56 -7.16 10.44
CA SER A 194 -10.73 -7.98 11.33
C SER A 194 -11.15 -7.91 12.78
N ALA A 195 -11.75 -6.78 13.21
CA ALA A 195 -12.36 -6.60 14.52
C ALA A 195 -13.83 -7.04 14.61
N GLY A 196 -14.43 -7.53 13.51
CA GLY A 196 -15.80 -8.03 13.48
C GLY A 196 -16.86 -6.96 13.24
N GLU A 197 -16.47 -5.76 12.87
CA GLU A 197 -17.34 -4.61 12.65
C GLU A 197 -17.69 -4.39 11.17
N ASP A 198 -18.73 -3.57 10.92
CA ASP A 198 -19.12 -3.16 9.57
C ASP A 198 -18.03 -2.30 8.93
N PRO A 199 -17.53 -2.69 7.73
CA PRO A 199 -16.50 -1.92 7.04
C PRO A 199 -17.01 -0.65 6.33
N GLU A 200 -18.30 -0.54 6.03
CA GLU A 200 -18.80 0.52 5.14
C GLU A 200 -18.62 1.94 5.71
N PRO A 201 -18.85 2.22 7.01
CA PRO A 201 -18.58 3.54 7.59
C PRO A 201 -17.11 3.98 7.49
N TRP A 202 -16.19 3.02 7.34
CA TRP A 202 -14.74 3.30 7.28
C TRP A 202 -14.22 3.56 5.87
N ALA A 203 -15.04 3.33 4.84
CA ALA A 203 -14.64 3.53 3.45
C ALA A 203 -14.35 5.01 3.16
N GLU A 204 -15.20 5.92 3.63
CA GLU A 204 -15.02 7.37 3.45
C GLU A 204 -13.74 7.87 4.11
N LEU A 205 -13.44 7.42 5.33
CA LEU A 205 -12.19 7.76 6.02
C LEU A 205 -10.97 7.34 5.18
N GLY A 206 -10.97 6.11 4.66
CA GLY A 206 -9.90 5.61 3.79
C GLY A 206 -9.74 6.45 2.54
N GLN A 207 -10.85 6.85 1.91
CA GLN A 207 -10.85 7.68 0.72
C GLN A 207 -10.27 9.07 0.98
N ARG A 208 -10.70 9.75 2.06
CA ARG A 208 -10.20 11.07 2.45
C ARG A 208 -8.71 11.04 2.78
N ILE A 209 -8.26 10.06 3.58
CA ILE A 209 -6.83 9.89 3.89
C ILE A 209 -6.02 9.63 2.62
N GLY A 210 -6.52 8.79 1.69
CA GLY A 210 -5.85 8.52 0.42
C GLY A 210 -5.73 9.77 -0.46
N GLU A 211 -6.77 10.59 -0.52
CA GLU A 211 -6.76 11.87 -1.24
C GLU A 211 -5.77 12.86 -0.61
N ALA A 212 -5.83 13.03 0.71
CA ALA A 212 -4.92 13.91 1.45
C ALA A 212 -3.45 13.48 1.25
N PHE A 213 -3.19 12.17 1.26
CA PHE A 213 -1.86 11.62 1.03
C PHE A 213 -1.35 11.98 -0.38
N GLN A 214 -2.19 11.84 -1.42
CA GLN A 214 -1.82 12.19 -2.78
C GLN A 214 -1.52 13.67 -2.93
N VAL A 215 -2.38 14.55 -2.42
CA VAL A 215 -2.16 16.01 -2.47
C VAL A 215 -0.88 16.42 -1.72
N ALA A 216 -0.60 15.78 -0.58
CA ALA A 216 0.62 16.04 0.18
C ALA A 216 1.88 15.57 -0.55
N ASP A 217 1.80 14.43 -1.26
CA ASP A 217 2.92 13.90 -2.07
C ASP A 217 3.20 14.82 -3.25
N ASP A 218 2.16 15.26 -3.98
CA ASP A 218 2.26 16.23 -5.07
C ASP A 218 2.91 17.57 -4.63
N LEU A 219 2.53 18.08 -3.44
CA LEU A 219 3.11 19.29 -2.86
C LEU A 219 4.58 19.11 -2.50
N LYS A 220 4.94 17.95 -1.97
CA LYS A 220 6.31 17.61 -1.61
C LYS A 220 7.19 17.53 -2.85
N ASP A 221 6.75 16.83 -3.89
CA ASP A 221 7.48 16.69 -5.13
C ASP A 221 7.72 18.05 -5.82
N PHE A 222 6.73 18.94 -5.77
CA PHE A 222 6.86 20.32 -6.25
C PHE A 222 7.90 21.10 -5.45
N SER A 223 7.87 21.03 -4.11
CA SER A 223 8.85 21.70 -3.23
C SER A 223 10.28 21.20 -3.44
N ASP A 224 10.46 19.88 -3.59
CA ASP A 224 11.76 19.26 -3.79
C ASP A 224 12.34 19.61 -5.18
N SER A 225 11.49 19.72 -6.20
CA SER A 225 11.89 20.17 -7.54
C SER A 225 12.36 21.63 -7.55
N GLN A 226 11.70 22.52 -6.81
CA GLN A 226 12.11 23.91 -6.65
C GLN A 226 13.49 24.04 -5.98
N LYS A 227 13.77 23.24 -4.94
CA LYS A 227 15.04 23.28 -4.20
C LYS A 227 16.20 22.70 -4.98
N SER A 228 15.98 21.66 -5.77
CA SER A 228 17.05 20.96 -6.49
C SER A 228 17.42 21.61 -7.83
N GLY A 229 16.63 22.55 -8.32
CA GLY A 229 16.79 23.15 -9.66
C GLY A 229 16.70 22.12 -10.82
N LYS A 230 16.42 20.86 -10.48
CA LYS A 230 16.15 19.79 -11.45
C LYS A 230 14.62 19.64 -11.50
N SER A 231 14.05 19.84 -12.66
CA SER A 231 12.67 19.48 -12.88
C SER A 231 12.56 17.97 -12.72
N ASN A 232 12.14 17.50 -11.54
CA ASN A 232 11.61 16.14 -11.38
C ASN A 232 10.23 16.12 -12.05
N ASN A 233 10.22 16.43 -13.34
CA ASN A 233 9.01 16.58 -14.15
C ASN A 233 8.48 15.24 -14.66
N ARG A 234 8.70 14.12 -13.92
CA ARG A 234 8.16 12.83 -14.37
C ARG A 234 6.65 12.88 -14.59
N ASP A 235 5.91 13.53 -13.67
CA ASP A 235 4.46 13.70 -13.83
C ASP A 235 4.13 14.62 -15.00
N LYS A 236 4.95 15.64 -15.25
CA LYS A 236 4.76 16.55 -16.37
C LYS A 236 5.22 15.94 -17.70
N GLU A 237 6.28 15.15 -17.70
CA GLU A 237 6.77 14.40 -18.85
C GLU A 237 5.82 13.26 -19.24
N ASN A 238 5.16 12.65 -18.25
CA ASN A 238 4.19 11.58 -18.44
C ASN A 238 2.74 12.07 -18.47
N GLU A 239 2.51 13.40 -18.53
CA GLU A 239 1.16 14.00 -18.50
C GLU A 239 0.28 13.53 -17.32
N ARG A 240 0.90 13.12 -16.22
CA ARG A 240 0.18 12.62 -15.05
C ARG A 240 -0.55 13.74 -14.32
N PRO A 241 -1.76 13.46 -13.84
CA PRO A 241 -2.52 14.40 -13.03
C PRO A 241 -1.83 14.69 -11.71
N ASN A 242 -1.57 15.97 -11.44
CA ASN A 242 -0.95 16.44 -10.22
C ASN A 242 -1.77 17.62 -9.68
N ALA A 243 -2.07 17.61 -8.36
CA ALA A 243 -2.91 18.63 -7.74
C ALA A 243 -2.31 20.03 -7.87
N VAL A 244 -0.98 20.15 -7.77
CA VAL A 244 -0.28 21.44 -7.91
C VAL A 244 -0.34 21.96 -9.34
N LEU A 245 -0.21 21.10 -10.34
CA LEU A 245 -0.34 21.50 -11.76
C LEU A 245 -1.77 21.98 -12.08
N LYS A 246 -2.79 21.37 -11.44
CA LYS A 246 -4.21 21.69 -11.69
C LYS A 246 -4.72 22.90 -10.91
N LEU A 247 -4.32 23.03 -9.64
CA LEU A 247 -4.87 24.02 -8.70
C LEU A 247 -3.89 25.14 -8.33
N GLY A 248 -2.62 25.02 -8.73
CA GLY A 248 -1.52 25.81 -8.21
C GLY A 248 -1.16 25.40 -6.76
N GLU A 249 0.00 25.82 -6.28
CA GLU A 249 0.48 25.48 -4.93
C GLU A 249 -0.51 25.86 -3.83
N GLN A 250 -0.99 27.11 -3.84
CA GLN A 250 -1.96 27.61 -2.85
C GLN A 250 -3.30 26.87 -2.92
N GLY A 251 -3.76 26.53 -4.12
CA GLY A 251 -4.97 25.74 -4.32
C GLY A 251 -4.84 24.30 -3.78
N ALA A 252 -3.68 23.66 -3.97
CA ALA A 252 -3.40 22.34 -3.44
C ALA A 252 -3.31 22.35 -1.90
N ILE A 253 -2.66 23.37 -1.30
CA ILE A 253 -2.63 23.57 0.16
C ILE A 253 -4.05 23.72 0.71
N LYS A 254 -4.86 24.59 0.08
CA LYS A 254 -6.26 24.76 0.49
C LYS A 254 -7.04 23.46 0.38
N ARG A 255 -6.90 22.71 -0.72
CA ARG A 255 -7.55 21.41 -0.89
C ARG A 255 -7.18 20.43 0.23
N LEU A 256 -5.90 20.39 0.63
CA LEU A 256 -5.43 19.54 1.72
C LEU A 256 -6.05 19.92 3.07
N GLN A 257 -6.30 21.21 3.29
CA GLN A 257 -6.96 21.72 4.51
C GLN A 257 -8.47 21.42 4.54
N ASP A 258 -9.10 21.35 3.36
CA ASP A 258 -10.54 21.13 3.20
C ASP A 258 -10.94 19.64 3.25
N ILE A 259 -9.97 18.70 3.11
CA ILE A 259 -10.18 17.23 3.23
C ILE A 259 -10.30 16.82 4.70
#